data_616f81b4d6e3e3d5ab2ca12945b569b5
#
_entry.id   616f81b4d6e3e3d5ab2ca12945b569b5
#
_cell.length_a   1.000
_cell.length_b   1.000
_cell.length_c   1.000
_cell.angle_alpha   90.00
_cell.angle_beta   90.00
_cell.angle_gamma   90.00
#
_symmetry.space_group_name_H-M   'P 1'
#
loop_
_entity.id
_entity.type
_entity.pdbx_description
1 polymer ?
#
loop_
_entity_poly.entity_id
_entity_poly.type
_entity_poly.pdbx_seq_one_letter_code
_entity_poly.pdbx_strand_id
1 'polypeptide(L)'
;MSTAWGITGAGHFLRECVNLILELDDVDVFLSQAAEEVLRMYRLEDDLRRATGTVMRDTLASAPIVGRFARSRYRVLVIAPATSNSVAKFVYGVSDSLITNLFAQAGKNRVPVIVLPTDVASETDSVAPRGKAIRVYPRAIDLENTAKLREFTGVTVVENLEGLRECLTTYS
;
A
#
# COMPACT_ATOMS: atom_id res chain seq x y z
N MET A 1 7.55 -16.80 7.14
CA MET A 1 7.75 -15.32 7.08
C MET A 1 6.44 -14.69 6.64
N SER A 2 6.02 -13.65 7.35
CA SER A 2 4.74 -12.96 7.11
C SER A 2 4.79 -12.02 5.91
N THR A 3 3.62 -11.62 5.41
CA THR A 3 3.47 -10.51 4.47
C THR A 3 3.23 -9.21 5.26
N ALA A 4 3.97 -8.15 4.94
CA ALA A 4 3.66 -6.81 5.42
C ALA A 4 2.75 -6.12 4.40
N TRP A 5 1.64 -5.51 4.83
CA TRP A 5 0.71 -4.83 3.94
C TRP A 5 0.44 -3.40 4.40
N GLY A 6 0.94 -2.43 3.65
CA GLY A 6 0.71 -1.00 3.87
C GLY A 6 -0.49 -0.49 3.10
N ILE A 7 -1.38 0.24 3.78
CA ILE A 7 -2.54 0.92 3.17
C ILE A 7 -2.36 2.42 3.32
N THR A 8 -2.49 3.16 2.23
CA THR A 8 -2.47 4.63 2.22
C THR A 8 -3.88 5.22 2.05
N GLY A 9 -4.00 6.54 2.05
CA GLY A 9 -5.29 7.23 2.08
C GLY A 9 -6.03 7.27 0.73
N ALA A 10 -6.10 6.16 0.00
CA ALA A 10 -6.80 6.06 -1.27
C ALA A 10 -8.09 5.25 -1.14
N GLY A 11 -9.18 5.76 -1.73
CA GLY A 11 -10.44 5.01 -1.83
C GLY A 11 -10.47 4.04 -3.01
N HIS A 12 -9.78 4.39 -4.10
CA HIS A 12 -9.65 3.52 -5.27
C HIS A 12 -8.90 2.24 -4.90
N PHE A 13 -9.41 1.09 -5.29
CA PHE A 13 -8.93 -0.26 -4.93
C PHE A 13 -9.03 -0.64 -3.43
N LEU A 14 -9.50 0.25 -2.54
CA LEU A 14 -9.44 -0.01 -1.10
C LEU A 14 -10.23 -1.24 -0.68
N ARG A 15 -11.49 -1.37 -1.14
CA ARG A 15 -12.36 -2.51 -0.83
C ARG A 15 -11.79 -3.82 -1.32
N GLU A 16 -11.28 -3.80 -2.53
CA GLU A 16 -10.70 -4.97 -3.18
C GLU A 16 -9.41 -5.41 -2.48
N CYS A 17 -8.58 -4.44 -2.05
CA CYS A 17 -7.39 -4.73 -1.26
C CYS A 17 -7.74 -5.33 0.10
N VAL A 18 -8.77 -4.82 0.79
CA VAL A 18 -9.26 -5.40 2.05
C VAL A 18 -9.75 -6.83 1.83
N ASN A 19 -10.52 -7.07 0.76
CA ASN A 19 -10.97 -8.42 0.42
C ASN A 19 -9.78 -9.36 0.13
N LEU A 20 -8.76 -8.87 -0.56
CA LEU A 20 -7.56 -9.67 -0.84
C LEU A 20 -6.78 -10.01 0.43
N ILE A 21 -6.69 -9.07 1.39
CA ILE A 21 -6.07 -9.33 2.70
C ILE A 21 -6.81 -10.44 3.45
N LEU A 22 -8.17 -10.51 3.35
CA LEU A 22 -9.00 -11.57 3.94
C LEU A 22 -8.67 -12.98 3.41
N GLU A 23 -8.14 -13.07 2.20
CA GLU A 23 -7.79 -14.33 1.55
C GLU A 23 -6.38 -14.82 1.90
N LEU A 24 -5.57 -13.97 2.56
CA LEU A 24 -4.17 -14.28 2.85
C LEU A 24 -3.99 -14.73 4.30
N ASP A 25 -3.14 -15.74 4.48
CA ASP A 25 -2.65 -16.15 5.78
C ASP A 25 -1.43 -15.30 6.19
N ASP A 26 -1.29 -15.06 7.50
CA ASP A 26 -0.09 -14.43 8.11
C ASP A 26 0.27 -13.06 7.53
N VAL A 27 -0.67 -12.10 7.62
CA VAL A 27 -0.50 -10.71 7.18
C VAL A 27 -0.48 -9.76 8.38
N ASP A 28 0.56 -8.92 8.46
CA ASP A 28 0.59 -7.75 9.32
C ASP A 28 0.19 -6.51 8.49
N VAL A 29 -0.85 -5.80 8.91
CA VAL A 29 -1.35 -4.60 8.21
C VAL A 29 -0.87 -3.31 8.87
N PHE A 30 -0.46 -2.36 8.05
CA PHE A 30 0.04 -1.05 8.45
C PHE A 30 -0.81 0.04 7.81
N LEU A 31 -1.31 0.96 8.62
CA LEU A 31 -2.17 2.04 8.17
C LEU A 31 -1.49 3.39 8.30
N SER A 32 -1.52 4.20 7.23
CA SER A 32 -1.26 5.62 7.35
C SER A 32 -2.43 6.30 8.08
N GLN A 33 -2.22 7.51 8.62
CA GLN A 33 -3.31 8.29 9.24
C GLN A 33 -4.47 8.51 8.26
N ALA A 34 -4.17 8.86 7.02
CA ALA A 34 -5.18 9.03 5.98
C ALA A 34 -5.91 7.72 5.63
N ALA A 35 -5.23 6.57 5.71
CA ALA A 35 -5.88 5.28 5.49
C ALA A 35 -6.96 4.98 6.53
N GLU A 36 -6.73 5.35 7.80
CA GLU A 36 -7.74 5.17 8.86
C GLU A 36 -9.01 5.99 8.57
N GLU A 37 -8.86 7.22 8.07
CA GLU A 37 -10.01 8.05 7.70
C GLU A 37 -10.79 7.45 6.52
N VAL A 38 -10.07 7.02 5.49
CA VAL A 38 -10.70 6.44 4.29
C VAL A 38 -11.38 5.12 4.61
N LEU A 39 -10.78 4.24 5.42
CA LEU A 39 -11.41 3.01 5.89
C LEU A 39 -12.75 3.28 6.59
N ARG A 40 -12.82 4.31 7.45
CA ARG A 40 -14.08 4.74 8.10
C ARG A 40 -15.10 5.23 7.09
N MET A 41 -14.69 6.07 6.15
CA MET A 41 -15.57 6.62 5.11
C MET A 41 -16.20 5.50 4.24
N TYR A 42 -15.44 4.45 3.95
CA TYR A 42 -15.88 3.29 3.17
C TYR A 42 -16.51 2.18 4.02
N ARG A 43 -16.54 2.33 5.35
CA ARG A 43 -17.06 1.34 6.33
C ARG A 43 -16.38 -0.02 6.23
N LEU A 44 -15.06 -0.01 6.11
CA LEU A 44 -14.23 -1.21 5.95
C LEU A 44 -13.38 -1.56 7.18
N GLU A 45 -13.50 -0.80 8.28
CA GLU A 45 -12.68 -1.02 9.49
C GLU A 45 -12.92 -2.40 10.10
N ASP A 46 -14.19 -2.84 10.21
CA ASP A 46 -14.52 -4.13 10.80
C ASP A 46 -14.15 -5.29 9.88
N ASP A 47 -14.26 -5.10 8.57
CA ASP A 47 -13.79 -6.09 7.60
C ASP A 47 -12.27 -6.28 7.74
N LEU A 48 -11.51 -5.19 7.82
CA LEU A 48 -10.07 -5.27 8.00
C LEU A 48 -9.66 -5.92 9.33
N ARG A 49 -10.38 -5.64 10.43
CA ARG A 49 -10.12 -6.28 11.73
C ARG A 49 -10.35 -7.79 11.70
N ARG A 50 -11.27 -8.26 10.87
CA ARG A 50 -11.51 -9.69 10.67
C ARG A 50 -10.44 -10.35 9.79
N ALA A 51 -9.86 -9.56 8.89
CA ALA A 51 -8.88 -10.03 7.92
C ALA A 51 -7.52 -10.35 8.55
N THR A 52 -7.15 -9.66 9.63
CA THR A 52 -5.81 -9.79 10.22
C THR A 52 -5.87 -9.63 11.73
N GLY A 53 -5.04 -10.41 12.43
CA GLY A 53 -4.87 -10.29 13.88
C GLY A 53 -4.04 -9.07 14.30
N THR A 54 -3.29 -8.46 13.40
CA THR A 54 -2.37 -7.37 13.71
C THR A 54 -2.57 -6.19 12.76
N VAL A 55 -3.13 -5.09 13.28
CA VAL A 55 -3.24 -3.81 12.58
C VAL A 55 -2.39 -2.78 13.33
N MET A 56 -1.38 -2.25 12.65
CA MET A 56 -0.48 -1.23 13.19
C MET A 56 -0.79 0.12 12.55
N ARG A 57 -0.84 1.15 13.37
CA ARG A 57 -1.21 2.51 12.98
C ARG A 57 -0.02 3.44 13.02
N ASP A 58 -0.10 4.48 12.20
CA ASP A 58 0.90 5.54 12.19
C ASP A 58 0.79 6.39 13.46
N THR A 59 1.71 6.16 14.38
CA THR A 59 1.83 6.87 15.65
C THR A 59 3.23 7.46 15.77
N LEU A 60 3.43 8.39 16.71
CA LEU A 60 4.75 8.96 16.97
C LEU A 60 5.82 7.94 17.37
N ALA A 61 5.42 6.73 17.75
CA ALA A 61 6.30 5.63 18.15
C ALA A 61 6.47 4.55 17.05
N SER A 62 6.44 4.91 15.77
CA SER A 62 6.53 3.93 14.67
C SER A 62 7.91 3.25 14.52
N ALA A 63 8.97 3.81 15.10
CA ALA A 63 10.34 3.27 14.99
C ALA A 63 10.50 1.79 15.41
N PRO A 64 9.88 1.27 16.50
CA PRO A 64 9.95 -0.15 16.84
C PRO A 64 9.29 -1.06 15.80
N ILE A 65 8.24 -0.59 15.14
CA ILE A 65 7.50 -1.32 14.11
C ILE A 65 8.39 -1.50 12.88
N VAL A 66 9.06 -0.42 12.48
CA VAL A 66 9.97 -0.38 11.34
C VAL A 66 11.16 -1.33 11.53
N GLY A 67 11.65 -1.50 12.75
CA GLY A 67 12.72 -2.44 13.11
C GLY A 67 12.42 -3.92 12.81
N ARG A 68 11.15 -4.28 12.58
CA ARG A 68 10.76 -5.65 12.19
C ARG A 68 11.32 -6.08 10.85
N PHE A 69 11.56 -5.14 9.93
CA PHE A 69 12.17 -5.41 8.63
C PHE A 69 13.64 -5.86 8.77
N ALA A 70 14.38 -5.27 9.70
CA ALA A 70 15.77 -5.62 9.96
C ALA A 70 15.94 -7.06 10.49
N ARG A 71 14.86 -7.69 11.01
CA ARG A 71 14.88 -9.04 11.58
C ARG A 71 14.38 -10.11 10.61
N SER A 72 14.33 -9.84 9.33
CA SER A 72 13.87 -10.77 8.28
C SER A 72 12.49 -11.39 8.56
N ARG A 73 11.60 -10.63 9.23
CA ARG A 73 10.27 -11.11 9.57
C ARG A 73 9.36 -11.20 8.32
N TYR A 74 9.55 -10.30 7.38
CA TYR A 74 8.70 -10.20 6.21
C TYR A 74 9.39 -10.71 4.95
N ARG A 75 8.67 -11.52 4.17
CA ARG A 75 9.10 -12.00 2.85
C ARG A 75 8.85 -10.99 1.75
N VAL A 76 7.85 -10.13 1.93
CA VAL A 76 7.45 -9.08 0.97
C VAL A 76 6.75 -7.95 1.71
N LEU A 77 6.91 -6.73 1.22
CA LEU A 77 6.09 -5.56 1.57
C LEU A 77 5.15 -5.26 0.41
N VAL A 78 3.86 -5.29 0.66
CA VAL A 78 2.83 -4.82 -0.27
C VAL A 78 2.39 -3.42 0.17
N ILE A 79 2.31 -2.48 -0.75
CA ILE A 79 1.71 -1.15 -0.50
C ILE A 79 0.56 -1.00 -1.49
N ALA A 80 -0.64 -1.28 -1.02
CA ALA A 80 -1.84 -1.32 -1.84
C ALA A 80 -3.10 -0.98 -1.01
N PRO A 81 -3.91 0.02 -1.44
CA PRO A 81 -3.59 0.97 -2.51
C PRO A 81 -2.56 2.02 -2.09
N ALA A 82 -1.80 2.56 -3.06
CA ALA A 82 -0.82 3.61 -2.84
C ALA A 82 -1.27 4.92 -3.53
N THR A 83 -1.44 5.99 -2.75
CA THR A 83 -1.75 7.33 -3.29
C THR A 83 -0.57 7.89 -4.08
N SER A 84 -0.82 8.78 -5.04
CA SER A 84 0.22 9.51 -5.77
C SER A 84 1.17 10.28 -4.84
N ASN A 85 0.66 10.83 -3.73
CA ASN A 85 1.50 11.48 -2.72
C ASN A 85 2.50 10.50 -2.09
N SER A 86 2.06 9.28 -1.76
CA SER A 86 2.95 8.25 -1.22
C SER A 86 3.98 7.81 -2.25
N VAL A 87 3.55 7.61 -3.51
CA VAL A 87 4.45 7.27 -4.62
C VAL A 87 5.52 8.35 -4.82
N ALA A 88 5.14 9.63 -4.82
CA ALA A 88 6.08 10.73 -4.89
C ALA A 88 7.12 10.69 -3.75
N LYS A 89 6.67 10.44 -2.52
CA LYS A 89 7.55 10.33 -1.36
C LYS A 89 8.53 9.15 -1.50
N PHE A 90 8.09 8.01 -2.00
CA PHE A 90 8.98 6.87 -2.27
C PHE A 90 10.07 7.23 -3.29
N VAL A 91 9.69 7.87 -4.38
CA VAL A 91 10.60 8.26 -5.46
C VAL A 91 11.64 9.26 -4.98
N TYR A 92 11.25 10.23 -4.14
CA TYR A 92 12.15 11.28 -3.66
C TYR A 92 12.79 10.98 -2.29
N GLY A 93 12.59 9.77 -1.76
CA GLY A 93 13.23 9.34 -0.50
C GLY A 93 12.70 10.03 0.75
N VAL A 94 11.47 10.55 0.72
CA VAL A 94 10.83 11.19 1.87
C VAL A 94 10.21 10.13 2.77
N SER A 95 10.71 10.02 4.01
CA SER A 95 10.30 9.00 4.99
C SER A 95 9.72 9.66 6.25
N ASP A 96 8.56 10.30 6.10
CA ASP A 96 7.90 11.12 7.13
C ASP A 96 6.62 10.50 7.71
N SER A 97 6.28 9.27 7.30
CA SER A 97 5.12 8.52 7.77
C SER A 97 5.48 7.05 8.00
N LEU A 98 4.61 6.30 8.67
CA LEU A 98 4.82 4.87 8.86
C LEU A 98 5.06 4.16 7.52
N ILE A 99 4.20 4.37 6.53
CA ILE A 99 4.29 3.66 5.24
C ILE A 99 5.56 4.03 4.47
N THR A 100 5.93 5.31 4.45
CA THR A 100 7.16 5.75 3.77
C THR A 100 8.43 5.23 4.47
N ASN A 101 8.40 5.13 5.80
CA ASN A 101 9.47 4.48 6.56
C ASN A 101 9.57 2.99 6.26
N LEU A 102 8.43 2.27 6.17
CA LEU A 102 8.41 0.85 5.81
C LEU A 102 9.02 0.62 4.42
N PHE A 103 8.64 1.46 3.44
CA PHE A 103 9.20 1.40 2.10
C PHE A 103 10.74 1.57 2.12
N ALA A 104 11.23 2.59 2.80
CA ALA A 104 12.66 2.86 2.92
C ALA A 104 13.40 1.71 3.61
N GLN A 105 12.84 1.13 4.67
CA GLN A 105 13.47 0.02 5.39
C GLN A 105 13.41 -1.29 4.61
N ALA A 106 12.33 -1.56 3.90
CA ALA A 106 12.26 -2.71 2.99
C ALA A 106 13.39 -2.67 1.97
N GLY A 107 13.60 -1.53 1.31
CA GLY A 107 14.70 -1.34 0.36
C GLY A 107 16.08 -1.54 0.99
N LYS A 108 16.33 -0.95 2.17
CA LYS A 108 17.61 -1.10 2.89
C LYS A 108 17.89 -2.55 3.32
N ASN A 109 16.85 -3.33 3.61
CA ASN A 109 16.97 -4.73 4.02
C ASN A 109 16.78 -5.71 2.85
N ARG A 110 16.67 -5.21 1.62
CA ARG A 110 16.45 -6.01 0.40
C ARG A 110 15.20 -6.89 0.46
N VAL A 111 14.18 -6.44 1.19
CA VAL A 111 12.85 -7.07 1.17
C VAL A 111 12.14 -6.60 -0.09
N PRO A 112 11.63 -7.50 -0.94
CA PRO A 112 10.89 -7.13 -2.13
C PRO A 112 9.67 -6.27 -1.79
N VAL A 113 9.36 -5.30 -2.66
CA VAL A 113 8.21 -4.41 -2.48
C VAL A 113 7.29 -4.50 -3.69
N ILE A 114 6.00 -4.70 -3.46
CA ILE A 114 4.95 -4.61 -4.49
C ILE A 114 4.13 -3.35 -4.21
N VAL A 115 3.95 -2.50 -5.20
CA VAL A 115 3.16 -1.27 -5.08
C VAL A 115 2.03 -1.29 -6.09
N LEU A 116 0.81 -1.02 -5.62
CA LEU A 116 -0.37 -0.76 -6.46
C LEU A 116 -0.73 0.72 -6.37
N PRO A 117 -0.20 1.58 -7.27
CA PRO A 117 -0.57 2.98 -7.32
C PRO A 117 -2.01 3.17 -7.80
N THR A 118 -2.67 4.22 -7.32
CA THR A 118 -4.00 4.60 -7.83
C THR A 118 -3.94 5.31 -9.17
N ASP A 119 -2.80 5.92 -9.48
CA ASP A 119 -2.61 6.80 -10.64
C ASP A 119 -1.61 6.15 -11.62
N VAL A 120 -2.15 5.35 -12.53
CA VAL A 120 -1.36 4.59 -13.54
C VAL A 120 -1.72 4.95 -14.98
N ALA A 121 -2.84 5.65 -15.20
CA ALA A 121 -3.34 6.06 -16.50
C ALA A 121 -3.82 7.53 -16.46
N SER A 122 -3.96 8.17 -17.62
CA SER A 122 -4.37 9.57 -17.73
C SER A 122 -5.78 9.87 -17.20
N GLU A 123 -6.62 8.85 -17.12
CA GLU A 123 -7.93 8.89 -16.48
C GLU A 123 -8.25 7.55 -15.82
N THR A 124 -8.99 7.59 -14.73
CA THR A 124 -9.37 6.40 -13.96
C THR A 124 -10.80 6.55 -13.45
N ASP A 125 -11.61 5.52 -13.67
CA ASP A 125 -12.93 5.44 -13.05
C ASP A 125 -12.81 4.87 -11.64
N SER A 126 -13.44 5.52 -10.68
CA SER A 126 -13.41 5.14 -9.27
C SER A 126 -14.80 5.30 -8.64
N VAL A 127 -14.95 4.82 -7.42
CA VAL A 127 -16.20 4.89 -6.67
C VAL A 127 -15.97 5.65 -5.36
N ALA A 128 -16.71 6.73 -5.18
CA ALA A 128 -16.72 7.50 -3.93
C ALA A 128 -17.35 6.71 -2.77
N PRO A 129 -17.12 7.07 -1.49
CA PRO A 129 -17.59 6.33 -0.32
C PRO A 129 -19.09 6.04 -0.29
N ARG A 130 -19.89 6.88 -0.94
CA ARG A 130 -21.36 6.73 -1.04
C ARG A 130 -21.82 5.96 -2.27
N GLY A 131 -20.93 5.28 -2.97
CA GLY A 131 -21.23 4.49 -4.17
C GLY A 131 -21.37 5.30 -5.47
N LYS A 132 -21.10 6.61 -5.44
CA LYS A 132 -21.15 7.43 -6.66
C LYS A 132 -19.93 7.17 -7.53
N ALA A 133 -20.15 6.83 -8.80
CA ALA A 133 -19.08 6.75 -9.79
C ALA A 133 -18.46 8.13 -10.02
N ILE A 134 -17.15 8.19 -10.02
CA ILE A 134 -16.36 9.39 -10.27
C ILE A 134 -15.26 9.08 -11.27
N ARG A 135 -14.89 10.06 -12.08
CA ARG A 135 -13.72 9.98 -12.95
C ARG A 135 -12.63 10.89 -12.40
N VAL A 136 -11.42 10.36 -12.28
CA VAL A 136 -10.25 11.04 -11.74
C VAL A 136 -9.24 11.22 -12.87
N TYR A 137 -8.62 12.38 -12.91
CA TYR A 137 -7.59 12.73 -13.89
C TYR A 137 -6.27 12.97 -13.15
N PRO A 138 -5.38 11.98 -13.10
CA PRO A 138 -4.05 12.16 -12.50
C PRO A 138 -3.27 13.28 -13.19
N ARG A 139 -2.48 13.98 -12.38
CA ARG A 139 -1.57 15.01 -12.91
C ARG A 139 -0.41 14.35 -13.65
N ALA A 140 0.23 15.04 -14.58
CA ALA A 140 1.41 14.54 -15.29
C ALA A 140 2.50 14.07 -14.31
N ILE A 141 2.74 14.85 -13.25
CA ILE A 141 3.74 14.51 -12.22
C ILE A 141 3.41 13.21 -11.47
N ASP A 142 2.13 12.85 -11.30
CA ASP A 142 1.71 11.63 -10.63
C ASP A 142 2.09 10.41 -11.48
N LEU A 143 1.84 10.49 -12.79
CA LEU A 143 2.20 9.46 -13.77
C LEU A 143 3.72 9.34 -13.93
N GLU A 144 4.45 10.47 -13.96
CA GLU A 144 5.91 10.49 -14.00
C GLU A 144 6.53 9.82 -12.78
N ASN A 145 6.01 10.09 -11.59
CA ASN A 145 6.49 9.45 -10.36
C ASN A 145 6.21 7.94 -10.36
N THR A 146 5.04 7.51 -10.85
CA THR A 146 4.75 6.08 -11.01
C THR A 146 5.72 5.42 -12.00
N ALA A 147 6.04 6.08 -13.11
CA ALA A 147 7.02 5.60 -14.07
C ALA A 147 8.42 5.48 -13.45
N LYS A 148 8.87 6.49 -12.70
CA LYS A 148 10.16 6.45 -11.99
C LYS A 148 10.23 5.33 -10.95
N LEU A 149 9.13 5.08 -10.22
CA LEU A 149 9.08 4.01 -9.22
C LEU A 149 9.29 2.63 -9.83
N ARG A 150 8.87 2.40 -11.09
CA ARG A 150 9.09 1.13 -11.82
C ARG A 150 10.56 0.79 -12.02
N GLU A 151 11.44 1.79 -12.01
CA GLU A 151 12.89 1.63 -12.22
C GLU A 151 13.63 1.26 -10.93
N PHE A 152 12.95 1.26 -9.78
CA PHE A 152 13.59 0.97 -8.50
C PHE A 152 13.90 -0.52 -8.34
N THR A 153 15.15 -0.83 -8.05
CA THR A 153 15.57 -2.21 -7.76
C THR A 153 14.80 -2.79 -6.57
N GLY A 154 14.22 -3.98 -6.76
CA GLY A 154 13.46 -4.67 -5.73
C GLY A 154 12.02 -4.15 -5.55
N VAL A 155 11.56 -3.25 -6.42
CA VAL A 155 10.19 -2.75 -6.45
C VAL A 155 9.48 -3.27 -7.69
N THR A 156 8.30 -3.85 -7.50
CA THR A 156 7.37 -4.22 -8.58
C THR A 156 6.14 -3.32 -8.50
N VAL A 157 5.91 -2.54 -9.54
CA VAL A 157 4.70 -1.71 -9.67
C VAL A 157 3.68 -2.47 -10.50
N VAL A 158 2.51 -2.74 -9.91
CA VAL A 158 1.37 -3.38 -10.57
C VAL A 158 0.30 -2.34 -10.89
N GLU A 159 -0.48 -2.57 -11.94
CA GLU A 159 -1.47 -1.58 -12.43
C GLU A 159 -2.90 -1.89 -11.99
N ASN A 160 -3.14 -3.12 -11.56
CA ASN A 160 -4.46 -3.61 -11.17
C ASN A 160 -4.37 -4.76 -10.16
N LEU A 161 -5.53 -5.21 -9.71
CA LEU A 161 -5.62 -6.28 -8.71
C LEU A 161 -5.23 -7.65 -9.23
N GLU A 162 -5.40 -7.90 -10.52
CA GLU A 162 -4.96 -9.17 -11.14
C GLU A 162 -3.45 -9.29 -11.08
N GLY A 163 -2.72 -8.26 -11.53
CA GLY A 163 -1.27 -8.21 -11.41
C GLY A 163 -0.78 -8.27 -9.95
N LEU A 164 -1.53 -7.67 -9.01
CA LEU A 164 -1.22 -7.79 -7.59
C LEU A 164 -1.36 -9.25 -7.10
N ARG A 165 -2.44 -9.95 -7.46
CA ARG A 165 -2.64 -11.37 -7.13
C ARG A 165 -1.54 -12.25 -7.70
N GLU A 166 -1.22 -12.07 -8.97
CA GLU A 166 -0.15 -12.83 -9.64
C GLU A 166 1.20 -12.64 -8.92
N CYS A 167 1.57 -11.40 -8.61
CA CYS A 167 2.80 -11.13 -7.86
C CYS A 167 2.80 -11.79 -6.47
N LEU A 168 1.68 -11.79 -5.76
CA LEU A 168 1.58 -12.40 -4.43
C LEU A 168 1.81 -13.90 -4.46
N THR A 169 1.40 -14.61 -5.52
CA THR A 169 1.65 -16.07 -5.64
C THR A 169 3.13 -16.42 -5.63
N THR A 170 3.99 -15.51 -6.05
CA THR A 170 5.45 -15.69 -6.04
C THR A 170 6.02 -15.72 -4.62
N TYR A 171 5.28 -15.18 -3.66
CA TYR A 171 5.68 -15.07 -2.24
C TYR A 171 4.80 -15.90 -1.30
N SER A 172 3.99 -16.82 -1.82
CA SER A 172 3.11 -17.71 -1.04
C SER A 172 3.88 -18.89 -0.43
#